data_f2a5d58012c01f5883c5ae84541d8aba
#
_entry.id   f2a5d58012c01f5883c5ae84541d8aba
#
_cell.length_a   1.000
_cell.length_b   1.000
_cell.length_c   1.000
_cell.angle_alpha   90.00
_cell.angle_beta   90.00
_cell.angle_gamma   90.00
#
_symmetry.space_group_name_H-M   'P 1'
#
loop_
_entity.id
_entity.type
_entity.pdbx_description
1 polymer ?
#
loop_
_entity_poly.entity_id
_entity_poly.type
_entity_poly.pdbx_seq_one_letter_code
_entity_poly.pdbx_strand_id
1 'polypeptide(L)'
;ENGQHNRIQFNNFAVLPNAPAGHPEYHREHGLDIVTTKIINMHGHVGEWVDDIYETQELVVGTSSTNREDWVKTRAWAYMTSLLHFDKLLQFPFVIANAHYDVPFQQIMDRFTNTREEQPVLTEINEFFRKKSRSIQEGDTEYCHSRQWLDIFWYPDELIYIDLLTNPDKLNQFYQESKLTLEALMSDRGIQDRRIIPEAISLNKKLLKVPFVNDILTSEHSFNIWETYRRGLIGEKEELQEG
;
A
#
# COMPACT_ATOMS: atom_id res chain seq x y z
N GLU A 1 11.19 9.35 -17.98
CA GLU A 1 11.60 8.98 -19.35
C GLU A 1 11.39 7.50 -19.64
N ASN A 2 11.28 6.63 -18.63
CA ASN A 2 11.09 5.18 -18.83
C ASN A 2 9.67 4.71 -18.51
N GLY A 3 8.73 5.59 -18.21
CA GLY A 3 7.36 5.22 -17.82
C GLY A 3 7.28 4.32 -16.59
N GLN A 4 8.30 4.33 -15.73
CA GLN A 4 8.32 3.55 -14.51
C GLN A 4 8.02 4.46 -13.33
N HIS A 5 6.95 4.15 -12.60
CA HIS A 5 6.77 4.68 -11.26
C HIS A 5 7.77 3.99 -10.33
N ASN A 6 8.69 4.76 -9.80
CA ASN A 6 9.60 4.27 -8.77
C ASN A 6 8.80 3.95 -7.52
N ARG A 7 9.14 2.83 -6.86
CA ARG A 7 8.55 2.51 -5.56
C ARG A 7 8.96 3.58 -4.55
N ILE A 8 8.01 4.18 -3.90
CA ILE A 8 8.24 5.05 -2.75
C ILE A 8 8.27 4.17 -1.50
N GLN A 9 9.33 4.28 -0.72
CA GLN A 9 9.42 3.63 0.58
C GLN A 9 8.95 4.60 1.66
N PHE A 10 7.98 4.17 2.45
CA PHE A 10 7.47 4.92 3.59
C PHE A 10 8.16 4.42 4.86
N ASN A 11 9.38 4.90 5.08
CA ASN A 11 10.14 4.53 6.27
C ASN A 11 9.63 5.26 7.51
N ASN A 12 9.68 4.60 8.67
CA ASN A 12 9.50 5.27 9.94
C ASN A 12 10.73 6.12 10.25
N PHE A 13 10.53 7.19 11.01
CA PHE A 13 11.64 8.01 11.47
C PHE A 13 12.34 7.30 12.63
N ALA A 14 13.52 6.73 12.36
CA ALA A 14 14.38 6.17 13.37
C ALA A 14 15.35 7.24 13.89
N VAL A 15 15.45 7.34 15.21
CA VAL A 15 16.38 8.26 15.88
C VAL A 15 17.78 7.63 15.88
N LEU A 16 18.72 8.27 15.21
CA LEU A 16 20.12 7.85 15.22
C LEU A 16 20.86 8.56 16.36
N PRO A 17 21.56 7.84 17.24
CA PRO A 17 22.21 8.42 18.44
C PRO A 17 23.17 9.58 18.16
N ASN A 18 23.85 9.56 17.01
CA ASN A 18 24.84 10.56 16.61
C ASN A 18 24.30 11.62 15.65
N ALA A 19 23.00 11.63 15.38
CA ALA A 19 22.34 12.64 14.56
C ALA A 19 21.77 13.78 15.45
N PRO A 20 21.52 14.97 14.89
CA PRO A 20 20.86 16.05 15.65
C PRO A 20 19.56 15.62 16.31
N ALA A 21 18.79 14.76 15.66
CA ALA A 21 17.55 14.21 16.21
C ALA A 21 17.77 13.25 17.42
N GLY A 22 19.00 12.79 17.67
CA GLY A 22 19.36 11.99 18.85
C GLY A 22 19.58 12.83 20.11
N HIS A 23 19.63 14.16 20.01
CA HIS A 23 19.85 15.03 21.16
C HIS A 23 18.58 15.23 21.99
N PRO A 24 18.63 15.15 23.32
CA PRO A 24 17.45 15.36 24.19
C PRO A 24 16.78 16.72 24.02
N GLU A 25 17.52 17.74 23.60
CA GLU A 25 16.98 19.08 23.33
C GLU A 25 16.05 19.05 22.11
N TYR A 26 16.46 18.37 21.06
CA TYR A 26 15.65 18.19 19.85
C TYR A 26 14.35 17.43 20.19
N HIS A 27 14.41 16.38 21.02
CA HIS A 27 13.22 15.64 21.45
C HIS A 27 12.23 16.56 22.18
N ARG A 28 12.71 17.42 23.08
CA ARG A 28 11.85 18.37 23.82
C ARG A 28 11.26 19.45 22.90
N GLU A 29 12.08 20.01 22.01
CA GLU A 29 11.66 21.06 21.08
C GLU A 29 10.55 20.61 20.16
N HIS A 30 10.67 19.39 19.61
CA HIS A 30 9.70 18.84 18.67
C HIS A 30 8.63 17.94 19.32
N GLY A 31 8.71 17.71 20.62
CA GLY A 31 7.80 16.84 21.36
C GLY A 31 7.77 15.43 20.80
N LEU A 32 8.95 14.83 20.56
CA LEU A 32 9.03 13.49 20.00
C LEU A 32 8.50 12.44 20.98
N ASP A 33 7.54 11.65 20.52
CA ASP A 33 7.05 10.44 21.19
C ASP A 33 7.81 9.25 20.58
N ILE A 34 8.65 8.61 21.38
CA ILE A 34 9.63 7.61 20.92
C ILE A 34 9.33 6.27 21.58
N VAL A 35 9.40 5.21 20.79
CA VAL A 35 9.33 3.83 21.25
C VAL A 35 10.58 3.06 20.83
N THR A 36 11.03 2.15 21.71
CA THR A 36 12.13 1.24 21.40
C THR A 36 11.58 -0.03 20.77
N THR A 37 12.10 -0.40 19.61
CA THR A 37 11.74 -1.63 18.90
C THR A 37 12.97 -2.46 18.58
N LYS A 38 12.79 -3.77 18.37
CA LYS A 38 13.88 -4.63 17.88
C LYS A 38 14.17 -4.34 16.42
N ILE A 39 15.44 -4.30 16.04
CA ILE A 39 15.87 -4.31 14.65
C ILE A 39 15.71 -5.74 14.12
N ILE A 40 14.89 -5.89 13.11
CA ILE A 40 14.63 -7.16 12.45
C ILE A 40 15.05 -7.03 10.98
N ASN A 41 15.76 -8.03 10.49
CA ASN A 41 16.05 -8.10 9.06
C ASN A 41 14.79 -8.55 8.31
N MET A 42 14.34 -7.72 7.38
CA MET A 42 13.27 -8.07 6.46
C MET A 42 13.63 -9.37 5.71
N HIS A 43 12.67 -10.28 5.61
CA HIS A 43 12.84 -11.63 5.06
C HIS A 43 13.87 -12.49 5.81
N GLY A 44 14.29 -12.06 7.01
CA GLY A 44 15.12 -12.86 7.89
C GLY A 44 14.30 -13.91 8.64
N HIS A 45 14.95 -15.05 8.93
CA HIS A 45 14.36 -16.07 9.80
C HIS A 45 14.31 -15.58 11.26
N VAL A 46 13.33 -16.11 11.99
CA VAL A 46 13.38 -16.11 13.44
C VAL A 46 14.42 -17.16 13.83
N GLY A 47 15.72 -16.77 13.84
CA GLY A 47 16.76 -17.62 14.40
C GLY A 47 16.54 -17.84 15.89
N GLU A 48 16.91 -19.01 16.42
CA GLU A 48 17.12 -19.13 17.83
C GLU A 48 18.26 -18.15 18.20
N TRP A 49 17.90 -17.10 18.93
CA TRP A 49 18.88 -16.15 19.46
C TRP A 49 19.73 -16.90 20.48
N VAL A 50 20.93 -17.30 20.08
CA VAL A 50 21.81 -18.13 20.89
C VAL A 50 22.18 -17.46 22.21
N ASP A 51 22.11 -16.12 22.30
CA ASP A 51 22.58 -15.34 23.44
C ASP A 51 21.59 -14.25 23.92
N ASP A 52 20.33 -14.23 23.53
CA ASP A 52 19.36 -13.15 23.82
C ASP A 52 19.86 -11.73 23.45
N ILE A 53 20.89 -11.63 22.63
CA ILE A 53 21.47 -10.38 22.16
C ILE A 53 20.73 -9.94 20.89
N TYR A 54 20.07 -8.79 20.97
CA TYR A 54 19.41 -8.18 19.80
C TYR A 54 19.69 -6.68 19.77
N GLU A 55 19.76 -6.14 18.59
CA GLU A 55 19.85 -4.70 18.37
C GLU A 55 18.48 -4.05 18.48
N THR A 56 18.47 -2.84 18.99
CA THR A 56 17.25 -2.02 19.10
C THR A 56 17.41 -0.70 18.38
N GLN A 57 16.29 -0.14 17.96
CA GLN A 57 16.20 1.21 17.42
C GLN A 57 15.11 1.99 18.15
N GLU A 58 15.23 3.30 18.13
CA GLU A 58 14.22 4.22 18.60
C GLU A 58 13.42 4.75 17.42
N LEU A 59 12.11 4.55 17.42
CA LEU A 59 11.19 5.04 16.39
C LEU A 59 10.34 6.18 16.93
N VAL A 60 10.22 7.24 16.14
CA VAL A 60 9.29 8.34 16.42
C VAL A 60 7.89 7.93 15.97
N VAL A 61 6.98 7.83 16.92
CA VAL A 61 5.58 7.40 16.71
C VAL A 61 4.56 8.52 16.99
N GLY A 62 5.06 9.71 17.23
CA GLY A 62 4.29 10.94 17.41
C GLY A 62 5.20 12.14 17.59
N THR A 63 4.67 13.34 17.40
CA THR A 63 5.35 14.61 17.63
C THR A 63 4.37 15.63 18.19
N SER A 64 4.83 16.84 18.55
CA SER A 64 3.95 17.94 18.94
C SER A 64 2.93 18.33 17.88
N SER A 65 3.20 18.09 16.58
CA SER A 65 2.33 18.39 15.45
C SER A 65 1.57 17.19 14.89
N THR A 66 1.98 15.97 15.25
CA THR A 66 1.37 14.71 14.77
C THR A 66 1.17 13.80 15.96
N ASN A 67 -0.06 13.71 16.45
CA ASN A 67 -0.38 12.84 17.57
C ASN A 67 -0.33 11.34 17.18
N ARG A 68 -0.37 10.44 18.17
CA ARG A 68 -0.28 8.99 17.97
C ARG A 68 -1.35 8.44 17.02
N GLU A 69 -2.57 8.93 17.11
CA GLU A 69 -3.65 8.44 16.23
C GLU A 69 -3.47 8.89 14.77
N ASP A 70 -2.98 10.11 14.55
CA ASP A 70 -2.67 10.59 13.21
C ASP A 70 -1.45 9.87 12.61
N TRP A 71 -0.48 9.51 13.45
CA TRP A 71 0.63 8.66 13.04
C TRP A 71 0.12 7.27 12.61
N VAL A 72 -0.80 6.63 13.37
CA VAL A 72 -1.42 5.35 13.00
C VAL A 72 -2.15 5.44 11.66
N LYS A 73 -2.94 6.52 11.45
CA LYS A 73 -3.64 6.73 10.18
C LYS A 73 -2.67 6.89 9.02
N THR A 74 -1.61 7.70 9.21
CA THR A 74 -0.58 7.93 8.18
C THR A 74 0.16 6.64 7.85
N ARG A 75 0.51 5.85 8.86
CA ARG A 75 1.20 4.58 8.65
C ARG A 75 0.33 3.55 7.92
N ALA A 76 -0.93 3.41 8.33
CA ALA A 76 -1.90 2.54 7.66
C ALA A 76 -2.15 2.99 6.20
N TRP A 77 -2.25 4.30 5.97
CA TRP A 77 -2.36 4.89 4.64
C TRP A 77 -1.13 4.57 3.77
N ALA A 78 0.07 4.63 4.34
CA ALA A 78 1.31 4.27 3.67
C ALA A 78 1.35 2.79 3.25
N TYR A 79 0.98 1.85 4.14
CA TYR A 79 0.86 0.44 3.81
C TYR A 79 -0.18 0.18 2.71
N MET A 80 -1.34 0.83 2.79
CA MET A 80 -2.36 0.72 1.76
C MET A 80 -1.87 1.24 0.40
N THR A 81 -1.11 2.35 0.39
CA THR A 81 -0.52 2.90 -0.84
C THR A 81 0.51 1.94 -1.44
N SER A 82 1.36 1.33 -0.60
CA SER A 82 2.31 0.30 -1.04
C SER A 82 1.56 -0.85 -1.69
N LEU A 83 0.60 -1.45 -1.02
CA LEU A 83 -0.18 -2.58 -1.50
C LEU A 83 -0.90 -2.30 -2.82
N LEU A 84 -1.65 -1.20 -2.88
CA LEU A 84 -2.54 -0.95 -4.01
C LEU A 84 -1.80 -0.40 -5.23
N HIS A 85 -0.85 0.52 -5.02
CA HIS A 85 -0.17 1.20 -6.11
C HIS A 85 1.20 0.59 -6.43
N PHE A 86 2.10 0.44 -5.44
CA PHE A 86 3.47 0.01 -5.69
C PHE A 86 3.62 -1.50 -5.85
N ASP A 87 2.81 -2.30 -5.15
CA ASP A 87 2.71 -3.76 -5.36
C ASP A 87 1.74 -4.11 -6.50
N LYS A 88 1.18 -3.09 -7.14
CA LYS A 88 0.42 -3.14 -8.40
C LYS A 88 -0.92 -3.88 -8.35
N LEU A 89 -1.55 -3.99 -7.18
CA LEU A 89 -2.89 -4.57 -7.12
C LEU A 89 -3.94 -3.73 -7.87
N LEU A 90 -3.77 -2.38 -7.88
CA LEU A 90 -4.69 -1.45 -8.54
C LEU A 90 -3.96 -0.31 -9.28
N GLN A 91 -2.69 -0.49 -9.64
CA GLN A 91 -1.92 0.58 -10.27
C GLN A 91 -2.54 1.06 -11.59
N PHE A 92 -2.98 0.12 -12.44
CA PHE A 92 -3.61 0.46 -13.72
C PHE A 92 -4.84 1.35 -13.56
N PRO A 93 -5.89 0.93 -12.82
CA PRO A 93 -7.07 1.75 -12.66
C PRO A 93 -6.78 3.08 -11.93
N PHE A 94 -5.80 3.14 -11.03
CA PHE A 94 -5.42 4.37 -10.34
C PHE A 94 -4.75 5.37 -11.29
N VAL A 95 -3.80 4.91 -12.10
CA VAL A 95 -3.14 5.75 -13.10
C VAL A 95 -4.14 6.27 -14.13
N ILE A 96 -5.04 5.42 -14.60
CA ILE A 96 -6.10 5.80 -15.55
C ILE A 96 -7.08 6.79 -14.90
N ALA A 97 -7.51 6.55 -13.66
CA ALA A 97 -8.36 7.47 -12.93
C ALA A 97 -7.72 8.85 -12.78
N ASN A 98 -6.43 8.91 -12.53
CA ASN A 98 -5.70 10.16 -12.42
C ASN A 98 -5.49 10.82 -13.78
N ALA A 99 -4.92 10.11 -14.77
CA ALA A 99 -4.51 10.69 -16.04
C ALA A 99 -5.69 11.05 -16.94
N HIS A 100 -6.72 10.20 -16.99
CA HIS A 100 -7.86 10.40 -17.89
C HIS A 100 -9.00 11.20 -17.26
N TYR A 101 -9.28 10.98 -15.97
CA TYR A 101 -10.41 11.61 -15.28
C TYR A 101 -10.00 12.73 -14.30
N ASP A 102 -8.72 13.09 -14.22
CA ASP A 102 -8.20 14.12 -13.29
C ASP A 102 -8.56 13.84 -11.81
N VAL A 103 -8.63 12.58 -11.41
CA VAL A 103 -8.86 12.19 -10.03
C VAL A 103 -7.53 12.18 -9.28
N PRO A 104 -7.30 13.07 -8.29
CA PRO A 104 -6.04 13.07 -7.55
C PRO A 104 -5.79 11.73 -6.83
N PHE A 105 -4.56 11.24 -6.86
CA PHE A 105 -4.17 10.00 -6.15
C PHE A 105 -4.54 10.03 -4.67
N GLN A 106 -4.39 11.19 -4.01
CA GLN A 106 -4.82 11.35 -2.63
C GLN A 106 -6.30 11.01 -2.44
N GLN A 107 -7.19 11.53 -3.30
CA GLN A 107 -8.63 11.24 -3.18
C GLN A 107 -8.95 9.76 -3.44
N ILE A 108 -8.21 9.12 -4.35
CA ILE A 108 -8.33 7.69 -4.58
C ILE A 108 -7.94 6.95 -3.29
N MET A 109 -6.76 7.22 -2.74
CA MET A 109 -6.27 6.55 -1.54
C MET A 109 -7.15 6.80 -0.33
N ASP A 110 -7.63 8.03 -0.14
CA ASP A 110 -8.56 8.39 0.95
C ASP A 110 -9.85 7.56 0.87
N ARG A 111 -10.33 7.25 -0.35
CA ARG A 111 -11.50 6.42 -0.53
C ARG A 111 -11.26 4.96 -0.15
N PHE A 112 -10.07 4.43 -0.40
CA PHE A 112 -9.69 3.06 -0.05
C PHE A 112 -9.31 2.89 1.43
N THR A 113 -8.92 3.95 2.11
CA THR A 113 -8.60 3.93 3.55
C THR A 113 -9.80 4.28 4.44
N ASN A 114 -10.87 4.83 3.86
CA ASN A 114 -12.14 5.11 4.55
C ASN A 114 -13.23 4.15 4.04
N THR A 115 -13.08 2.87 4.38
CA THR A 115 -13.96 1.79 3.93
C THR A 115 -15.37 1.84 4.55
N ARG A 116 -16.32 1.14 3.92
CA ARG A 116 -17.71 1.02 4.36
C ARG A 116 -18.03 -0.44 4.70
N GLU A 117 -19.12 -0.66 5.41
CA GLU A 117 -19.55 -2.01 5.83
C GLU A 117 -19.73 -2.99 4.65
N GLU A 118 -20.10 -2.48 3.46
CA GLU A 118 -20.25 -3.29 2.26
C GLU A 118 -18.92 -3.70 1.59
N GLN A 119 -17.79 -3.37 2.21
CA GLN A 119 -16.44 -3.63 1.72
C GLN A 119 -15.64 -4.46 2.72
N PRO A 120 -16.05 -5.70 3.03
CA PRO A 120 -15.45 -6.46 4.12
C PRO A 120 -13.97 -6.77 3.92
N VAL A 121 -13.52 -7.07 2.68
CA VAL A 121 -12.09 -7.36 2.41
C VAL A 121 -11.24 -6.11 2.57
N LEU A 122 -11.66 -4.97 2.00
CA LEU A 122 -10.94 -3.70 2.16
C LEU A 122 -10.94 -3.24 3.63
N THR A 123 -12.03 -3.49 4.36
CA THR A 123 -12.12 -3.18 5.79
C THR A 123 -11.17 -4.04 6.60
N GLU A 124 -11.12 -5.36 6.37
CA GLU A 124 -10.17 -6.28 7.01
C GLU A 124 -8.71 -5.82 6.79
N ILE A 125 -8.35 -5.44 5.56
CA ILE A 125 -7.01 -4.95 5.22
C ILE A 125 -6.69 -3.65 5.99
N ASN A 126 -7.62 -2.69 6.02
CA ASN A 126 -7.45 -1.44 6.75
C ASN A 126 -7.27 -1.67 8.26
N GLU A 127 -8.09 -2.55 8.84
CA GLU A 127 -8.00 -2.89 10.26
C GLU A 127 -6.68 -3.58 10.58
N PHE A 128 -6.21 -4.49 9.72
CA PHE A 128 -4.90 -5.12 9.87
C PHE A 128 -3.78 -4.08 9.90
N PHE A 129 -3.76 -3.14 8.95
CA PHE A 129 -2.72 -2.10 8.90
C PHE A 129 -2.79 -1.15 10.10
N ARG A 130 -3.99 -0.76 10.54
CA ARG A 130 -4.17 0.06 11.75
C ARG A 130 -3.73 -0.69 13.02
N LYS A 131 -4.08 -1.97 13.14
CA LYS A 131 -3.65 -2.81 14.26
C LYS A 131 -2.13 -2.93 14.31
N LYS A 132 -1.49 -3.21 13.16
CA LYS A 132 -0.02 -3.28 13.07
C LYS A 132 0.63 -1.94 13.42
N SER A 133 0.09 -0.83 12.94
CA SER A 133 0.59 0.50 13.30
C SER A 133 0.50 0.77 14.80
N ARG A 134 -0.58 0.37 15.47
CA ARG A 134 -0.71 0.49 16.92
C ARG A 134 0.27 -0.42 17.67
N SER A 135 0.50 -1.66 17.22
CA SER A 135 1.47 -2.54 17.87
C SER A 135 2.90 -1.99 17.81
N ILE A 136 3.27 -1.29 16.72
CA ILE A 136 4.57 -0.59 16.64
C ILE A 136 4.66 0.50 17.72
N GLN A 137 3.59 1.24 17.99
CA GLN A 137 3.56 2.22 19.09
C GLN A 137 3.68 1.60 20.49
N GLU A 138 3.44 0.31 20.61
CA GLU A 138 3.60 -0.49 21.82
C GLU A 138 4.98 -1.16 21.91
N GLY A 139 5.87 -0.90 20.95
CA GLY A 139 7.23 -1.43 20.90
C GLY A 139 7.40 -2.72 20.10
N ASP A 140 6.36 -3.16 19.36
CA ASP A 140 6.50 -4.28 18.43
C ASP A 140 7.37 -3.90 17.24
N THR A 141 7.91 -4.91 16.55
CA THR A 141 8.69 -4.71 15.31
C THR A 141 7.83 -4.10 14.20
N GLU A 142 8.47 -3.47 13.22
CA GLU A 142 7.80 -2.94 12.02
C GLU A 142 7.29 -4.03 11.07
N TYR A 143 7.74 -5.26 11.22
CA TYR A 143 7.47 -6.40 10.35
C TYR A 143 6.47 -7.37 10.98
N CYS A 144 5.94 -8.26 10.15
CA CYS A 144 5.02 -9.33 10.53
C CYS A 144 5.71 -10.67 10.37
N HIS A 145 5.91 -11.41 11.46
CA HIS A 145 6.39 -12.78 11.37
C HIS A 145 5.27 -13.72 10.89
N SER A 146 5.59 -14.60 9.93
CA SER A 146 4.65 -15.59 9.45
C SER A 146 5.28 -16.98 9.35
N ARG A 147 4.82 -17.88 10.23
CA ARG A 147 5.19 -19.32 10.15
C ARG A 147 4.65 -19.99 8.89
N GLN A 148 3.47 -19.55 8.43
CA GLN A 148 2.84 -20.09 7.24
C GLN A 148 3.65 -19.76 5.98
N TRP A 149 4.25 -18.59 5.94
CA TRP A 149 5.00 -18.09 4.81
C TRP A 149 6.48 -18.06 5.16
N LEU A 150 7.15 -19.21 4.95
CA LEU A 150 8.58 -19.44 5.05
C LEU A 150 9.20 -19.23 6.45
N ASP A 151 8.40 -19.00 7.49
CA ASP A 151 8.86 -18.72 8.86
C ASP A 151 9.82 -17.51 8.94
N ILE A 152 9.51 -16.45 8.19
CA ILE A 152 10.30 -15.21 8.10
C ILE A 152 9.48 -13.98 8.41
N PHE A 153 10.14 -12.82 8.46
CA PHE A 153 9.52 -11.52 8.63
C PHE A 153 9.20 -10.86 7.30
N TRP A 154 7.97 -10.42 7.13
CA TRP A 154 7.41 -9.75 5.96
C TRP A 154 7.03 -8.31 6.26
N TYR A 155 7.09 -7.42 5.27
CA TYR A 155 6.35 -6.17 5.37
C TYR A 155 4.85 -6.43 5.48
N PRO A 156 4.10 -5.59 6.19
CA PRO A 156 2.65 -5.76 6.32
C PRO A 156 1.90 -5.82 4.99
N ASP A 157 2.26 -4.96 4.03
CA ASP A 157 1.70 -4.95 2.67
C ASP A 157 2.03 -6.23 1.89
N GLU A 158 3.28 -6.71 1.95
CA GLU A 158 3.68 -7.97 1.32
C GLU A 158 2.92 -9.17 1.86
N LEU A 159 2.70 -9.23 3.18
CA LEU A 159 1.94 -10.33 3.80
C LEU A 159 0.48 -10.34 3.33
N ILE A 160 -0.17 -9.17 3.24
CA ILE A 160 -1.52 -9.05 2.68
C ILE A 160 -1.54 -9.39 1.19
N TYR A 161 -0.52 -8.98 0.43
CA TYR A 161 -0.39 -9.34 -0.98
C TYR A 161 -0.37 -10.86 -1.18
N ILE A 162 0.45 -11.57 -0.39
CA ILE A 162 0.52 -13.03 -0.43
C ILE A 162 -0.82 -13.67 -0.05
N ASP A 163 -1.46 -13.19 1.00
CA ASP A 163 -2.76 -13.70 1.45
C ASP A 163 -3.83 -13.56 0.35
N LEU A 164 -3.88 -12.42 -0.33
CA LEU A 164 -4.80 -12.21 -1.46
C LEU A 164 -4.50 -13.13 -2.64
N LEU A 165 -3.22 -13.29 -3.03
CA LEU A 165 -2.85 -14.12 -4.19
C LEU A 165 -3.09 -15.61 -3.95
N THR A 166 -3.03 -16.05 -2.73
CA THR A 166 -3.21 -17.47 -2.36
C THR A 166 -4.66 -17.84 -2.03
N ASN A 167 -5.54 -16.83 -1.99
CA ASN A 167 -6.98 -17.01 -1.77
C ASN A 167 -7.78 -16.42 -2.95
N PRO A 168 -8.08 -17.21 -4.00
CA PRO A 168 -8.77 -16.73 -5.20
C PRO A 168 -10.14 -16.09 -4.94
N ASP A 169 -10.90 -16.60 -3.97
CA ASP A 169 -12.22 -16.05 -3.64
C ASP A 169 -12.07 -14.67 -2.98
N LYS A 170 -11.16 -14.53 -2.04
CA LYS A 170 -10.83 -13.25 -1.40
C LYS A 170 -10.29 -12.23 -2.41
N LEU A 171 -9.43 -12.67 -3.32
CA LEU A 171 -8.89 -11.82 -4.40
C LEU A 171 -10.02 -11.36 -5.35
N ASN A 172 -10.95 -12.25 -5.70
CA ASN A 172 -12.10 -11.90 -6.52
C ASN A 172 -12.98 -10.85 -5.83
N GLN A 173 -13.27 -11.05 -4.56
CA GLN A 173 -14.04 -10.12 -3.75
C GLN A 173 -13.33 -8.77 -3.60
N PHE A 174 -12.02 -8.77 -3.34
CA PHE A 174 -11.20 -7.55 -3.31
C PHE A 174 -11.36 -6.73 -4.59
N TYR A 175 -11.30 -7.35 -5.77
CA TYR A 175 -11.47 -6.64 -7.03
C TYR A 175 -12.90 -6.14 -7.26
N GLN A 176 -13.91 -6.87 -6.80
CA GLN A 176 -15.30 -6.40 -6.84
C GLN A 176 -15.51 -5.17 -5.96
N GLU A 177 -15.03 -5.21 -4.72
CA GLU A 177 -15.09 -4.07 -3.81
C GLU A 177 -14.31 -2.87 -4.35
N SER A 178 -13.12 -3.10 -4.91
CA SER A 178 -12.29 -2.06 -5.52
C SER A 178 -12.99 -1.39 -6.72
N LYS A 179 -13.66 -2.16 -7.55
CA LYS A 179 -14.47 -1.64 -8.68
C LYS A 179 -15.56 -0.71 -8.16
N LEU A 180 -16.37 -1.18 -7.21
CA LEU A 180 -17.45 -0.38 -6.63
C LEU A 180 -16.94 0.89 -5.96
N THR A 181 -15.78 0.81 -5.29
CA THR A 181 -15.13 1.96 -4.66
C THR A 181 -14.75 3.03 -5.67
N LEU A 182 -14.11 2.64 -6.78
CA LEU A 182 -13.73 3.58 -7.85
C LEU A 182 -14.94 4.14 -8.58
N GLU A 183 -15.92 3.31 -8.92
CA GLU A 183 -17.15 3.75 -9.56
C GLU A 183 -17.93 4.76 -8.71
N ALA A 184 -17.99 4.53 -7.38
CA ALA A 184 -18.61 5.47 -6.45
C ALA A 184 -17.84 6.79 -6.38
N LEU A 185 -16.48 6.74 -6.29
CA LEU A 185 -15.65 7.94 -6.30
C LEU A 185 -15.87 8.77 -7.56
N MET A 186 -15.92 8.14 -8.73
CA MET A 186 -16.16 8.81 -10.00
C MET A 186 -17.57 9.39 -10.08
N SER A 187 -18.56 8.67 -9.58
CA SER A 187 -19.94 9.16 -9.50
C SER A 187 -20.05 10.41 -8.63
N ASP A 188 -19.40 10.41 -7.48
CA ASP A 188 -19.36 11.57 -6.56
C ASP A 188 -18.72 12.80 -7.21
N ARG A 189 -17.86 12.60 -8.21
CA ARG A 189 -17.23 13.65 -9.01
C ARG A 189 -18.03 14.03 -10.27
N GLY A 190 -19.19 13.42 -10.51
CA GLY A 190 -20.03 13.69 -11.66
C GLY A 190 -19.52 13.08 -12.97
N ILE A 191 -18.58 12.17 -12.93
CA ILE A 191 -18.03 11.48 -14.10
C ILE A 191 -19.06 10.44 -14.59
N GLN A 192 -19.62 10.65 -15.77
CA GLN A 192 -20.67 9.79 -16.33
C GLN A 192 -20.11 8.59 -17.09
N ASP A 193 -19.12 8.81 -17.96
CA ASP A 193 -18.48 7.72 -18.69
C ASP A 193 -17.35 7.09 -17.86
N ARG A 194 -17.59 5.88 -17.41
CA ARG A 194 -16.71 5.10 -16.54
C ARG A 194 -16.34 3.75 -17.13
N ARG A 195 -16.64 3.53 -18.42
CA ARG A 195 -16.49 2.22 -19.09
C ARG A 195 -15.08 1.66 -19.05
N ILE A 196 -14.05 2.52 -19.08
CA ILE A 196 -12.64 2.10 -19.05
C ILE A 196 -12.22 1.49 -17.70
N ILE A 197 -12.86 1.86 -16.58
CA ILE A 197 -12.44 1.41 -15.24
C ILE A 197 -12.61 -0.10 -15.03
N PRO A 198 -13.75 -0.71 -15.36
CA PRO A 198 -13.88 -2.17 -15.29
C PRO A 198 -12.83 -2.92 -16.12
N GLU A 199 -12.50 -2.39 -17.31
CA GLU A 199 -11.47 -3.00 -18.17
C GLU A 199 -10.07 -2.82 -17.58
N ALA A 200 -9.76 -1.64 -17.02
CA ALA A 200 -8.50 -1.38 -16.33
C ALA A 200 -8.30 -2.34 -15.14
N ILE A 201 -9.34 -2.56 -14.36
CA ILE A 201 -9.33 -3.52 -13.25
C ILE A 201 -9.13 -4.95 -13.77
N SER A 202 -9.85 -5.33 -14.82
CA SER A 202 -9.72 -6.67 -15.42
C SER A 202 -8.31 -6.92 -15.95
N LEU A 203 -7.73 -5.94 -16.66
CA LEU A 203 -6.36 -6.03 -17.14
C LEU A 203 -5.37 -6.11 -15.98
N ASN A 204 -5.51 -5.23 -14.97
CA ASN A 204 -4.63 -5.23 -13.80
C ASN A 204 -4.63 -6.60 -13.12
N LYS A 205 -5.81 -7.20 -12.92
CA LYS A 205 -5.94 -8.53 -12.32
C LYS A 205 -5.26 -9.62 -13.15
N LYS A 206 -5.40 -9.59 -14.48
CA LYS A 206 -4.75 -10.54 -15.39
C LYS A 206 -3.21 -10.41 -15.36
N LEU A 207 -2.69 -9.22 -15.11
CA LEU A 207 -1.24 -8.96 -15.06
C LEU A 207 -0.59 -9.30 -13.72
N LEU A 208 -1.37 -9.70 -12.70
CA LEU A 208 -0.78 -10.19 -11.46
C LEU A 208 0.05 -11.44 -11.74
N LYS A 209 1.34 -11.35 -11.43
CA LYS A 209 2.25 -12.47 -11.59
C LYS A 209 2.05 -13.45 -10.43
N VAL A 210 1.52 -14.62 -10.76
CA VAL A 210 1.55 -15.75 -9.86
C VAL A 210 2.91 -16.43 -10.01
N PRO A 211 3.65 -16.73 -8.92
CA PRO A 211 4.93 -17.40 -9.00
C PRO A 211 4.85 -18.68 -9.83
N PHE A 212 5.88 -18.93 -10.65
CA PHE A 212 6.02 -20.12 -11.51
C PHE A 212 5.03 -20.24 -12.69
N VAL A 213 4.20 -19.23 -12.94
CA VAL A 213 3.34 -19.17 -14.13
C VAL A 213 3.98 -18.24 -15.15
N ASN A 214 4.32 -18.76 -16.33
CA ASN A 214 4.96 -18.04 -17.44
C ASN A 214 4.09 -17.99 -18.69
N ASP A 215 2.77 -17.97 -18.54
CA ASP A 215 1.85 -17.94 -19.65
C ASP A 215 1.90 -16.59 -20.39
N ILE A 216 1.81 -16.67 -21.72
CA ILE A 216 1.59 -15.47 -22.55
C ILE A 216 0.12 -15.11 -22.43
N LEU A 217 -0.14 -13.92 -21.86
CA LEU A 217 -1.49 -13.42 -21.71
C LEU A 217 -1.88 -12.63 -22.97
N THR A 218 -2.92 -13.07 -23.63
CA THR A 218 -3.60 -12.29 -24.67
C THR A 218 -4.89 -11.75 -24.09
N SER A 219 -5.16 -10.45 -24.30
CA SER A 219 -6.35 -9.78 -23.81
C SER A 219 -6.85 -8.80 -24.86
N GLU A 220 -8.14 -8.89 -25.19
CA GLU A 220 -8.84 -7.92 -26.01
C GLU A 220 -9.47 -6.87 -25.11
N HIS A 221 -9.43 -5.63 -25.55
CA HIS A 221 -9.98 -4.48 -24.83
C HIS A 221 -10.78 -3.62 -25.78
N SER A 222 -11.86 -3.01 -25.27
CA SER A 222 -12.70 -2.09 -26.04
C SER A 222 -12.07 -0.69 -26.18
N PHE A 223 -11.00 -0.42 -25.42
CA PHE A 223 -10.31 0.86 -25.39
C PHE A 223 -8.79 0.68 -25.48
N ASN A 224 -8.07 1.73 -25.90
CA ASN A 224 -6.61 1.81 -25.91
C ASN A 224 -5.98 1.89 -24.48
N ILE A 225 -6.39 0.98 -23.61
CA ILE A 225 -6.14 1.01 -22.16
C ILE A 225 -4.65 0.99 -21.82
N TRP A 226 -3.87 0.21 -22.58
CA TRP A 226 -2.43 0.08 -22.37
C TRP A 226 -1.69 1.39 -22.65
N GLU A 227 -2.06 2.06 -23.75
CA GLU A 227 -1.43 3.33 -24.10
C GLU A 227 -1.84 4.44 -23.14
N THR A 228 -3.13 4.51 -22.75
CA THR A 228 -3.62 5.44 -21.72
C THR A 228 -2.86 5.26 -20.41
N TYR A 229 -2.64 4.02 -19.98
CA TYR A 229 -1.84 3.73 -18.78
C TYR A 229 -0.38 4.18 -18.93
N ARG A 230 0.29 3.81 -20.05
CA ARG A 230 1.70 4.16 -20.28
C ARG A 230 1.92 5.67 -20.28
N ARG A 231 1.07 6.42 -20.94
CA ARG A 231 1.11 7.88 -20.96
C ARG A 231 0.81 8.48 -19.59
N GLY A 232 -0.17 7.93 -18.90
CA GLY A 232 -0.48 8.33 -17.52
C GLY A 232 0.71 8.18 -16.56
N LEU A 233 1.56 7.16 -16.73
CA LEU A 233 2.77 6.97 -15.92
C LEU A 233 3.81 8.12 -16.06
N ILE A 234 3.82 8.80 -17.16
CA ILE A 234 4.72 9.95 -17.41
C ILE A 234 3.99 11.30 -17.31
N GLY A 235 2.76 11.30 -16.81
CA GLY A 235 1.96 12.51 -16.60
C GLY A 235 1.36 13.09 -17.89
N GLU A 236 1.36 12.31 -18.97
CA GLU A 236 0.71 12.71 -20.24
C GLU A 236 -0.74 12.19 -20.27
N LYS A 237 -1.60 12.93 -20.97
CA LYS A 237 -2.98 12.50 -21.24
C LYS A 237 -3.04 11.86 -22.62
N GLU A 238 -3.79 10.80 -22.73
CA GLU A 238 -4.13 10.15 -23.98
C GLU A 238 -5.63 10.20 -24.18
N GLU A 239 -6.06 10.50 -25.41
CA GLU A 239 -7.49 10.41 -25.75
C GLU A 239 -7.93 8.95 -25.74
N LEU A 240 -9.08 8.71 -25.11
CA LEU A 240 -9.68 7.39 -25.08
C LEU A 240 -10.22 7.05 -26.47
N GLN A 241 -9.70 5.98 -27.06
CA GLN A 241 -10.10 5.49 -28.36
C GLN A 241 -10.76 4.12 -28.19
N GLU A 242 -11.93 3.96 -28.83
CA GLU A 242 -12.59 2.65 -28.96
C GLU A 242 -11.90 1.85 -30.09
N GLY A 243 -11.56 0.56 -29.78
CA GLY A 243 -10.91 -0.36 -30.73
C GLY A 243 -11.91 -1.14 -31.58
#